data_b5bd48d589f6d9b8a8f7743c1aa84746
#
_entry.id   b5bd48d589f6d9b8a8f7743c1aa84746
#
_cell.length_a   1.000
_cell.length_b   1.000
_cell.length_c   1.000
_cell.angle_alpha   90.00
_cell.angle_beta   90.00
_cell.angle_gamma   90.00
#
_symmetry.space_group_name_H-M   'P 1'
#
loop_
_entity.id
_entity.type
_entity.pdbx_description
1 polymer ?
#
loop_
_entity_poly.entity_id
_entity_poly.type
_entity_poly.pdbx_seq_one_letter_code
_entity_poly.pdbx_strand_id
1 'polypeptide(L)'
;MKINILKMTSVIFLLTFLLYGCSTNNEEFTKKEFDISFKNMELIPDNINIEENSELYLNITSDIDGKLHIHGYDIEQKIEKNKISKITIKLNATGNFPIAFHIEPNHGEDDHHNTENTPHKE
;
A
#
# COMPACT_ATOMS: atom_id res chain seq x y z
N MET A 1 36.47 35.73 -44.91
CA MET A 1 36.10 34.38 -44.50
C MET A 1 34.62 34.18 -44.80
N LYS A 2 34.27 33.51 -45.90
CA LYS A 2 32.86 33.30 -46.29
C LYS A 2 32.38 32.05 -45.57
N ILE A 3 31.67 32.25 -44.46
CA ILE A 3 30.98 31.15 -43.73
C ILE A 3 29.84 30.71 -44.63
N ASN A 4 29.85 29.44 -45.06
CA ASN A 4 28.80 28.88 -45.90
C ASN A 4 27.52 28.78 -45.10
N ILE A 5 26.55 29.64 -45.44
CA ILE A 5 25.21 29.72 -44.84
C ILE A 5 24.57 28.34 -44.75
N LEU A 6 24.78 27.48 -45.74
CA LEU A 6 24.28 26.10 -45.79
C LEU A 6 24.84 25.22 -44.67
N LYS A 7 26.10 25.42 -44.25
CA LYS A 7 26.69 24.68 -43.10
C LYS A 7 26.17 25.19 -41.76
N MET A 8 25.92 26.50 -41.67
CA MET A 8 25.38 27.11 -40.45
C MET A 8 23.93 26.68 -40.21
N THR A 9 23.10 26.60 -41.25
CA THR A 9 21.71 26.13 -41.13
C THR A 9 21.64 24.67 -40.72
N SER A 10 22.56 23.82 -41.22
CA SER A 10 22.64 22.39 -40.81
C SER A 10 23.03 22.20 -39.33
N VAL A 11 23.94 23.02 -38.82
CA VAL A 11 24.35 22.94 -37.40
C VAL A 11 23.22 23.43 -36.49
N ILE A 12 22.51 24.48 -36.86
CA ILE A 12 21.37 24.99 -36.08
C ILE A 12 20.23 23.94 -36.07
N PHE A 13 19.96 23.29 -37.18
CA PHE A 13 18.93 22.25 -37.28
C PHE A 13 19.29 21.02 -36.42
N LEU A 14 20.57 20.64 -36.39
CA LEU A 14 21.04 19.54 -35.54
C LEU A 14 20.97 19.88 -34.04
N LEU A 15 21.26 21.13 -33.68
CA LEU A 15 21.21 21.59 -32.30
C LEU A 15 19.78 21.68 -31.75
N THR A 16 18.79 22.03 -32.59
CA THR A 16 17.38 22.08 -32.21
C THR A 16 16.81 20.68 -31.97
N PHE A 17 17.32 19.66 -32.67
CA PHE A 17 16.87 18.27 -32.49
C PHE A 17 17.30 17.65 -31.14
N LEU A 18 18.38 18.15 -30.54
CA LEU A 18 18.88 17.69 -29.24
C LEU A 18 18.06 18.22 -28.04
N LEU A 19 17.22 19.25 -28.27
CA LEU A 19 16.42 19.83 -27.18
C LEU A 19 15.02 19.21 -27.02
N TYR A 20 14.59 18.32 -27.93
CA TYR A 20 13.28 17.67 -27.88
C TYR A 20 13.25 16.35 -27.10
N GLY A 21 14.32 15.98 -26.41
CA GLY A 21 14.53 14.63 -25.87
C GLY A 21 14.44 14.49 -24.36
N CYS A 22 13.53 15.16 -23.63
CA CYS A 22 13.19 14.78 -22.26
C CYS A 22 11.76 15.18 -21.93
N SER A 23 10.80 14.37 -22.38
CA SER A 23 9.49 14.34 -21.74
C SER A 23 9.63 13.40 -20.52
N THR A 24 9.84 13.96 -19.34
CA THR A 24 9.64 13.24 -18.09
C THR A 24 8.14 13.02 -17.97
N ASN A 25 7.69 11.80 -18.28
CA ASN A 25 6.35 11.36 -17.92
C ASN A 25 6.29 11.30 -16.41
N ASN A 26 5.87 12.38 -15.77
CA ASN A 26 5.38 12.31 -14.40
C ASN A 26 4.06 11.56 -14.48
N GLU A 27 4.07 10.27 -14.15
CA GLU A 27 2.83 9.51 -13.96
C GLU A 27 2.11 10.15 -12.76
N GLU A 28 1.11 10.97 -13.06
CA GLU A 28 0.26 11.57 -12.05
C GLU A 28 -0.75 10.53 -11.59
N PHE A 29 -0.52 9.96 -10.41
CA PHE A 29 -1.46 9.02 -9.81
C PHE A 29 -2.76 9.73 -9.41
N THR A 30 -3.88 9.17 -9.84
CA THR A 30 -5.20 9.65 -9.41
C THR A 30 -5.45 9.24 -7.95
N LYS A 31 -5.71 10.21 -7.06
CA LYS A 31 -5.99 9.92 -5.65
C LYS A 31 -7.40 9.38 -5.47
N LYS A 32 -7.50 8.25 -4.80
CA LYS A 32 -8.77 7.60 -4.43
C LYS A 32 -8.77 7.31 -2.93
N GLU A 33 -9.86 7.61 -2.24
CA GLU A 33 -10.02 7.37 -0.82
C GLU A 33 -11.24 6.48 -0.58
N PHE A 34 -11.07 5.46 0.28
CA PHE A 34 -12.13 4.52 0.64
C PHE A 34 -12.08 4.20 2.13
N ASP A 35 -13.27 4.05 2.70
CA ASP A 35 -13.45 3.58 4.05
C ASP A 35 -13.81 2.09 4.03
N ILE A 36 -13.07 1.30 4.81
CA ILE A 36 -13.32 -0.13 5.01
C ILE A 36 -13.62 -0.36 6.48
N SER A 37 -14.62 -1.17 6.77
CA SER A 37 -14.89 -1.61 8.14
C SER A 37 -14.92 -3.13 8.23
N PHE A 38 -14.26 -3.67 9.23
CA PHE A 38 -14.40 -5.06 9.64
C PHE A 38 -15.35 -5.12 10.83
N LYS A 39 -16.54 -5.70 10.61
CA LYS A 39 -17.59 -5.83 11.63
C LYS A 39 -18.32 -7.13 11.46
N ASN A 40 -18.69 -7.77 12.58
CA ASN A 40 -19.39 -9.04 12.59
C ASN A 40 -18.72 -10.12 11.72
N MET A 41 -17.37 -10.14 11.69
CA MET A 41 -16.56 -11.07 10.90
C MET A 41 -16.60 -10.85 9.38
N GLU A 42 -17.05 -9.69 8.93
CA GLU A 42 -17.15 -9.34 7.52
C GLU A 42 -16.43 -8.02 7.21
N LEU A 43 -15.81 -7.93 6.03
CA LEU A 43 -15.29 -6.68 5.48
C LEU A 43 -16.38 -5.97 4.69
N ILE A 44 -16.55 -4.68 4.95
CA ILE A 44 -17.55 -3.82 4.30
C ILE A 44 -16.84 -2.57 3.77
N PRO A 45 -16.90 -2.29 2.45
CA PRO A 45 -17.46 -3.13 1.40
C PRO A 45 -16.62 -4.40 1.16
N ASP A 46 -17.24 -5.43 0.61
CA ASP A 46 -16.61 -6.71 0.25
C ASP A 46 -15.75 -6.62 -1.02
N ASN A 47 -15.97 -5.60 -1.84
CA ASN A 47 -15.26 -5.35 -3.08
C ASN A 47 -15.07 -3.85 -3.35
N ILE A 48 -13.88 -3.46 -3.84
CA ILE A 48 -13.56 -2.11 -4.27
C ILE A 48 -12.94 -2.20 -5.66
N ASN A 49 -13.53 -1.47 -6.63
CA ASN A 49 -12.99 -1.39 -7.98
C ASN A 49 -12.26 -0.06 -8.16
N ILE A 50 -10.98 -0.14 -8.51
CA ILE A 50 -10.11 1.03 -8.65
C ILE A 50 -9.30 0.87 -9.94
N GLU A 51 -9.12 1.98 -10.64
CA GLU A 51 -8.31 2.03 -11.85
C GLU A 51 -6.82 1.92 -11.52
N GLU A 52 -6.06 1.31 -12.43
CA GLU A 52 -4.59 1.32 -12.39
C GLU A 52 -4.07 2.77 -12.40
N ASN A 53 -2.85 2.99 -11.94
CA ASN A 53 -2.23 4.30 -11.77
C ASN A 53 -3.00 5.22 -10.79
N SER A 54 -3.61 4.61 -9.79
CA SER A 54 -4.23 5.32 -8.67
C SER A 54 -3.38 5.22 -7.41
N GLU A 55 -3.38 6.28 -6.60
CA GLU A 55 -2.88 6.27 -5.24
C GLU A 55 -4.08 6.10 -4.30
N LEU A 56 -4.19 4.91 -3.71
CA LEU A 56 -5.30 4.50 -2.87
C LEU A 56 -5.00 4.83 -1.40
N TYR A 57 -5.92 5.55 -0.77
CA TYR A 57 -5.94 5.83 0.65
C TYR A 57 -7.08 5.02 1.29
N LEU A 58 -6.74 4.06 2.13
CA LEU A 58 -7.70 3.25 2.88
C LEU A 58 -7.77 3.72 4.32
N ASN A 59 -8.96 4.07 4.78
CA ASN A 59 -9.26 4.26 6.19
C ASN A 59 -9.96 2.98 6.70
N ILE A 60 -9.34 2.31 7.66
CA ILE A 60 -9.80 1.01 8.12
C ILE A 60 -10.24 1.10 9.57
N THR A 61 -11.43 0.60 9.84
CA THR A 61 -11.97 0.47 11.20
C THR A 61 -12.35 -0.98 11.50
N SER A 62 -12.27 -1.39 12.76
CA SER A 62 -12.66 -2.74 13.19
C SER A 62 -13.31 -2.72 14.56
N ASP A 63 -14.22 -3.65 14.82
CA ASP A 63 -14.82 -3.91 16.14
C ASP A 63 -13.98 -4.88 17.00
N ILE A 64 -12.88 -5.42 16.43
CA ILE A 64 -11.93 -6.30 17.12
C ILE A 64 -10.49 -5.94 16.72
N ASP A 65 -9.52 -6.38 17.51
CA ASP A 65 -8.10 -6.30 17.17
C ASP A 65 -7.71 -7.35 16.14
N GLY A 66 -6.79 -7.01 15.24
CA GLY A 66 -6.30 -7.94 14.22
C GLY A 66 -5.29 -7.34 13.28
N LYS A 67 -5.03 -8.03 12.19
CA LYS A 67 -4.16 -7.61 11.09
C LYS A 67 -4.89 -7.68 9.77
N LEU A 68 -4.80 -6.62 9.00
CA LEU A 68 -5.25 -6.61 7.61
C LEU A 68 -4.07 -6.94 6.71
N HIS A 69 -4.26 -7.89 5.81
CA HIS A 69 -3.26 -8.28 4.80
C HIS A 69 -3.83 -8.08 3.40
N ILE A 70 -3.11 -7.31 2.56
CA ILE A 70 -3.46 -7.08 1.16
C ILE A 70 -2.53 -7.91 0.28
N HIS A 71 -3.08 -9.00 -0.27
CA HIS A 71 -2.34 -9.91 -1.12
C HIS A 71 -1.90 -9.24 -2.42
N GLY A 72 -0.71 -9.59 -2.90
CA GLY A 72 -0.13 -9.04 -4.14
C GLY A 72 0.64 -7.73 -3.96
N TYR A 73 0.30 -6.93 -2.96
CA TYR A 73 1.11 -5.77 -2.54
C TYR A 73 1.97 -6.06 -1.31
N ASP A 74 1.79 -7.24 -0.69
CA ASP A 74 2.50 -7.69 0.52
C ASP A 74 2.45 -6.67 1.67
N ILE A 75 1.29 -6.02 1.81
CA ILE A 75 1.04 -5.04 2.86
C ILE A 75 0.34 -5.74 4.02
N GLU A 76 0.94 -5.68 5.20
CA GLU A 76 0.36 -6.12 6.45
C GLU A 76 0.27 -4.94 7.41
N GLN A 77 -0.92 -4.69 7.95
CA GLN A 77 -1.18 -3.58 8.87
C GLN A 77 -1.91 -4.06 10.11
N LYS A 78 -1.37 -3.75 11.29
CA LYS A 78 -2.08 -3.95 12.55
C LYS A 78 -3.27 -3.00 12.65
N ILE A 79 -4.44 -3.56 12.98
CA ILE A 79 -5.69 -2.84 13.16
C ILE A 79 -6.11 -2.96 14.62
N GLU A 80 -6.23 -1.83 15.28
CA GLU A 80 -6.68 -1.77 16.67
C GLU A 80 -8.19 -1.52 16.73
N LYS A 81 -8.85 -2.24 17.60
CA LYS A 81 -10.30 -2.12 17.86
C LYS A 81 -10.71 -0.67 18.08
N ASN A 82 -11.76 -0.24 17.38
CA ASN A 82 -12.37 1.09 17.48
C ASN A 82 -11.42 2.26 17.17
N LYS A 83 -10.30 2.00 16.49
CA LYS A 83 -9.40 3.04 15.98
C LYS A 83 -9.42 3.03 14.44
N ILE A 84 -9.08 4.18 13.86
CA ILE A 84 -8.90 4.30 12.41
C ILE A 84 -7.44 4.03 12.09
N SER A 85 -7.19 3.02 11.27
CA SER A 85 -5.87 2.76 10.67
C SER A 85 -5.86 3.25 9.23
N LYS A 86 -4.76 3.85 8.79
CA LYS A 86 -4.62 4.38 7.43
C LYS A 86 -3.54 3.65 6.66
N ILE A 87 -3.85 3.24 5.44
CA ILE A 87 -2.92 2.61 4.51
C ILE A 87 -2.92 3.42 3.22
N THR A 88 -1.73 3.64 2.64
CA THR A 88 -1.59 4.26 1.32
C THR A 88 -0.91 3.26 0.37
N ILE A 89 -1.51 3.04 -0.80
CA ILE A 89 -1.04 2.07 -1.79
C ILE A 89 -0.99 2.74 -3.16
N LYS A 90 0.14 2.60 -3.86
CA LYS A 90 0.23 2.94 -5.28
C LYS A 90 -0.15 1.73 -6.12
N LEU A 91 -1.27 1.86 -6.83
CA LEU A 91 -1.82 0.79 -7.66
C LEU A 91 -1.18 0.86 -9.05
N ASN A 92 -0.14 0.08 -9.26
CA ASN A 92 0.66 0.02 -10.48
C ASN A 92 0.49 -1.30 -11.26
N ALA A 93 -0.51 -2.08 -10.91
CA ALA A 93 -0.82 -3.36 -11.55
C ALA A 93 -2.32 -3.58 -11.61
N THR A 94 -2.78 -4.17 -12.70
CA THR A 94 -4.16 -4.68 -12.85
C THR A 94 -4.29 -6.08 -12.27
N GLY A 95 -5.42 -6.40 -11.67
CA GLY A 95 -5.67 -7.72 -11.09
C GLY A 95 -6.72 -7.71 -10.00
N ASN A 96 -6.91 -8.88 -9.40
CA ASN A 96 -7.72 -9.03 -8.20
C ASN A 96 -6.76 -9.24 -7.01
N PHE A 97 -6.82 -8.35 -6.04
CA PHE A 97 -5.96 -8.34 -4.87
C PHE A 97 -6.79 -8.61 -3.62
N PRO A 98 -6.86 -9.87 -3.16
CA PRO A 98 -7.64 -10.22 -1.98
C PRO A 98 -7.15 -9.49 -0.74
N ILE A 99 -8.10 -9.03 0.08
CA ILE A 99 -7.84 -8.47 1.39
C ILE A 99 -8.30 -9.50 2.43
N ALA A 100 -7.39 -9.91 3.31
CA ALA A 100 -7.69 -10.80 4.42
C ALA A 100 -7.58 -10.05 5.75
N PHE A 101 -8.47 -10.36 6.68
CA PHE A 101 -8.39 -9.89 8.06
C PHE A 101 -8.10 -11.08 8.99
N HIS A 102 -6.97 -11.02 9.68
CA HIS A 102 -6.53 -12.02 10.63
C HIS A 102 -6.81 -11.53 12.05
N ILE A 103 -7.64 -12.25 12.78
CA ILE A 103 -7.96 -11.93 14.18
C ILE A 103 -6.77 -12.28 15.05
N GLU A 104 -6.30 -11.34 15.87
CA GLU A 104 -5.32 -11.64 16.91
C GLU A 104 -6.07 -12.23 18.12
N PRO A 105 -5.75 -13.48 18.55
CA PRO A 105 -6.30 -13.99 19.80
C PRO A 105 -5.80 -13.09 20.93
N ASN A 106 -6.73 -12.64 21.77
CA ASN A 106 -6.37 -11.97 23.01
C ASN A 106 -5.52 -12.96 23.83
N HIS A 107 -4.21 -12.73 23.89
CA HIS A 107 -3.39 -13.32 24.94
C HIS A 107 -3.80 -12.64 26.25
N GLY A 108 -4.84 -13.18 26.90
CA GLY A 108 -5.02 -12.98 28.33
C GLY A 108 -3.73 -13.47 28.98
N GLU A 109 -3.15 -12.65 29.82
CA GLU A 109 -2.02 -13.01 30.68
C GLU A 109 -2.46 -14.21 31.53
N ASP A 110 -2.20 -15.42 31.04
CA ASP A 110 -2.23 -16.61 31.87
C ASP A 110 -0.93 -16.63 32.69
N ASP A 111 -0.97 -15.98 33.84
CA ASP A 111 -0.04 -16.17 34.93
C ASP A 111 -0.13 -17.65 35.42
N HIS A 112 0.53 -18.53 34.71
CA HIS A 112 0.83 -19.84 35.23
C HIS A 112 2.03 -19.77 36.18
N HIS A 113 1.74 -19.32 37.39
CA HIS A 113 2.58 -19.55 38.54
C HIS A 113 2.40 -21.01 38.98
N ASN A 114 3.10 -21.94 38.33
CA ASN A 114 3.26 -23.29 38.84
C ASN A 114 4.47 -23.34 39.74
N THR A 115 4.24 -23.08 41.04
CA THR A 115 5.08 -23.53 42.13
C THR A 115 4.72 -24.97 42.46
N GLU A 116 5.36 -25.92 41.83
CA GLU A 116 5.31 -27.31 42.26
C GLU A 116 6.51 -27.60 43.17
N ASN A 117 6.31 -27.35 44.45
CA ASN A 117 7.15 -27.86 45.53
C ASN A 117 6.75 -29.31 45.82
N THR A 118 7.50 -30.27 45.33
CA THR A 118 7.46 -31.64 45.82
C THR A 118 8.61 -31.83 46.82
N PRO A 119 8.35 -32.16 48.12
CA PRO A 119 9.39 -32.57 49.03
C PRO A 119 9.68 -34.06 48.83
N HIS A 120 10.90 -34.39 48.44
CA HIS A 120 11.44 -35.75 48.61
C HIS A 120 11.54 -36.07 50.08
N LYS A 121 10.85 -37.14 50.51
CA LYS A 121 11.14 -37.90 51.72
C LYS A 121 11.82 -39.19 51.33
N GLU A 122 12.87 -39.46 52.05
CA GLU A 122 13.69 -40.68 52.21
C GLU A 122 13.05 -42.00 51.83
#